data_e657056b8a379faeb0b34195241bb80c
#
_entry.id   e657056b8a379faeb0b34195241bb80c
#
_cell.length_a   1.000
_cell.length_b   1.000
_cell.length_c   1.000
_cell.angle_alpha   90.00
_cell.angle_beta   90.00
_cell.angle_gamma   90.00
#
_symmetry.space_group_name_H-M   'P 1'
#
loop_
_entity.id
_entity.type
_entity.pdbx_description
1 polymer ?
#
loop_
_entity_poly.entity_id
_entity_poly.type
_entity_poly.pdbx_seq_one_letter_code
_entity_poly.pdbx_strand_id
1 'polypeptide(L)' 'MPQPEYPGHYFVKRITTGGTFRFRNRLLYLANAMVDQQIGLEQTEDGVWSIWFYTVLLATFDERDYIISG' A
#
# COMPACT_ATOMS: atom_id res chain seq x y z
N MET A 1 6.29 5.98 19.49
CA MET A 1 5.58 6.66 18.41
C MET A 1 4.36 5.86 17.98
N PRO A 2 3.19 6.48 17.96
CA PRO A 2 2.00 5.73 17.59
C PRO A 2 2.05 5.27 16.14
N GLN A 3 1.54 4.08 15.91
CA GLN A 3 1.37 3.56 14.57
C GLN A 3 0.12 4.16 13.94
N PRO A 4 0.10 4.36 12.61
CA PRO A 4 -1.12 4.79 11.96
C PRO A 4 -2.20 3.73 12.14
N GLU A 5 -3.41 4.18 12.44
CA GLU A 5 -4.55 3.30 12.58
C GLU A 5 -5.38 3.35 11.30
N TYR A 6 -5.70 2.17 10.78
CA TYR A 6 -6.51 2.03 9.59
C TYR A 6 -7.80 1.30 9.93
N PRO A 7 -8.90 1.58 9.20
CA PRO A 7 -10.12 0.81 9.36
C PRO A 7 -9.88 -0.70 9.20
N GLY A 8 -10.70 -1.50 9.85
CA GLY A 8 -10.51 -2.94 9.89
C GLY A 8 -10.54 -3.64 8.54
N HIS A 9 -11.12 -3.01 7.51
CA HIS A 9 -11.16 -3.58 6.17
C HIS A 9 -9.91 -3.29 5.35
N TYR A 10 -8.96 -2.50 5.89
CA TYR A 10 -7.70 -2.23 5.21
C TYR A 10 -6.71 -3.35 5.49
N PHE A 11 -5.88 -3.66 4.52
CA PHE A 11 -4.73 -4.51 4.72
C PHE A 11 -3.52 -3.62 5.01
N VAL A 12 -2.93 -3.79 6.19
CA VAL A 12 -1.79 -2.98 6.59
C VAL A 12 -0.51 -3.70 6.19
N LYS A 13 0.35 -3.00 5.47
CA LYS A 13 1.64 -3.53 5.01
C LYS A 13 2.76 -2.59 5.42
N ARG A 14 3.93 -3.16 5.67
CA ARG A 14 5.12 -2.39 5.99
C ARG A 14 6.03 -2.31 4.78
N ILE A 15 6.53 -1.12 4.50
CA ILE A 15 7.45 -0.92 3.39
C ILE A 15 8.84 -1.40 3.79
N THR A 16 9.45 -2.26 2.98
CA THR A 16 10.77 -2.81 3.23
C THR A 16 11.87 -1.80 2.90
N THR A 17 13.12 -2.18 3.20
CA THR A 17 14.27 -1.32 2.90
C THR A 17 14.44 -1.01 1.42
N GLY A 18 13.88 -1.85 0.54
CA GLY A 18 13.88 -1.58 -0.90
C GLY A 18 12.76 -0.70 -1.39
N GLY A 19 11.92 -0.19 -0.49
CA GLY A 19 10.76 0.63 -0.88
C GLY A 19 9.60 -0.19 -1.43
N THR A 20 9.55 -1.47 -1.10
CA THR A 20 8.54 -2.38 -1.62
C THR A 20 7.61 -2.90 -0.52
N PHE A 21 6.49 -3.43 -0.92
CA PHE A 21 5.60 -4.16 -0.03
C PHE A 21 5.10 -5.42 -0.75
N ARG A 22 4.72 -6.41 0.05
CA ARG A 22 4.25 -7.67 -0.51
C ARG A 22 2.73 -7.68 -0.60
N PHE A 23 2.23 -8.03 -1.78
CA PHE A 23 0.81 -8.19 -2.01
C PHE A 23 0.58 -9.47 -2.81
N ARG A 24 -0.12 -10.46 -2.21
CA ARG A 24 -0.49 -11.72 -2.87
C ARG A 24 0.70 -12.41 -3.56
N ASN A 25 1.79 -12.60 -2.83
CA ASN A 25 3.00 -13.25 -3.32
C ASN A 25 3.78 -12.43 -4.36
N ARG A 26 3.46 -11.14 -4.49
CA ARG A 26 4.22 -10.24 -5.35
C ARG A 26 4.84 -9.12 -4.53
N LEU A 27 6.02 -8.68 -4.95
CA LEU A 27 6.64 -7.49 -4.40
C LEU A 27 6.34 -6.32 -5.32
N LEU A 28 5.76 -5.27 -4.75
CA LEU A 28 5.40 -4.08 -5.50
C LEU A 28 6.21 -2.91 -4.96
N TYR A 29 6.88 -2.20 -5.86
CA TYR A 29 7.69 -1.05 -5.48
C TYR A 29 6.79 0.19 -5.33
N LEU A 30 6.88 0.85 -4.19
CA LEU A 30 6.12 2.09 -3.97
C LEU A 30 7.05 3.30 -4.01
N ALA A 31 7.94 3.43 -3.04
CA ALA A 31 8.87 4.55 -2.98
C ALA A 31 9.90 4.34 -1.89
N ASN A 32 11.14 4.72 -2.16
CA ASN A 32 12.20 4.64 -1.16
C ASN A 32 11.94 5.54 0.05
N ALA A 33 11.23 6.65 -0.16
CA ALA A 33 10.93 7.59 0.91
C ALA A 33 9.99 7.00 1.95
N MET A 34 9.33 5.89 1.66
CA MET A 34 8.35 5.27 2.55
C MET A 34 8.93 4.08 3.32
N VAL A 35 10.24 3.88 3.27
CA VAL A 35 10.89 2.77 3.97
C VAL A 35 10.55 2.81 5.46
N ASP A 36 10.23 1.62 6.00
CA ASP A 36 9.82 1.41 7.39
C ASP A 36 8.49 2.04 7.79
N GLN A 37 7.76 2.64 6.85
CA GLN A 37 6.43 3.14 7.13
C GLN A 37 5.39 2.06 6.90
N GLN A 38 4.27 2.16 7.61
CA GLN A 38 3.13 1.29 7.38
C GLN A 38 2.14 1.98 6.47
N ILE A 39 1.62 1.25 5.51
CA ILE A 39 0.60 1.74 4.59
C ILE A 39 -0.66 0.90 4.72
N GLY A 40 -1.79 1.48 4.35
CA GLY A 40 -3.06 0.78 4.31
C GLY A 40 -3.49 0.55 2.87
N LEU A 41 -3.94 -0.66 2.57
CA LEU A 41 -4.45 -1.01 1.24
C LEU A 41 -5.96 -1.18 1.35
N GLU A 42 -6.69 -0.43 0.55
CA GLU A 42 -8.15 -0.49 0.51
C GLU A 42 -8.61 -0.87 -0.88
N GLN A 43 -9.44 -1.92 -0.96
CA GLN A 43 -10.05 -2.29 -2.23
C GLN A 43 -11.24 -1.37 -2.49
N THR A 44 -11.11 -0.50 -3.49
CA THR A 44 -12.13 0.49 -3.81
C THR A 44 -13.08 0.01 -4.91
N GLU A 45 -12.59 -0.86 -5.78
CA GLU A 45 -13.38 -1.50 -6.83
C GLU A 45 -12.91 -2.92 -7.01
N ASP A 46 -13.63 -3.70 -7.80
CA ASP A 46 -13.22 -5.07 -8.09
C ASP A 46 -11.86 -5.07 -8.79
N GLY A 47 -10.85 -5.56 -8.07
CA GLY A 47 -9.50 -5.62 -8.60
C GLY A 47 -8.69 -4.32 -8.47
N VAL A 48 -9.28 -3.24 -7.97
CA VAL A 48 -8.59 -1.95 -7.84
C VAL A 48 -8.36 -1.64 -6.37
N TRP A 49 -7.11 -1.32 -6.04
CA TRP A 49 -6.67 -1.07 -4.67
C TRP A 49 -6.09 0.34 -4.55
N SER A 50 -6.40 1.00 -3.43
CA SER A 50 -5.82 2.29 -3.08
C SER A 50 -4.78 2.12 -2.00
N ILE A 51 -3.70 2.87 -2.10
CA ILE A 51 -2.60 2.84 -1.14
C ILE A 51 -2.66 4.13 -0.32
N TRP A 52 -2.86 3.98 0.99
CA TRP A 52 -3.02 5.10 1.90
C TRP A 52 -1.87 5.17 2.89
N PHE A 53 -1.44 6.39 3.20
CA PHE A 53 -0.56 6.64 4.33
C PHE A 53 -1.27 7.65 5.23
N TYR A 54 -1.74 7.17 6.41
CA TYR A 54 -2.67 7.91 7.27
C TYR A 54 -3.92 8.27 6.47
N THR A 55 -4.16 9.55 6.22
CA THR A 55 -5.31 10.01 5.45
C THR A 55 -4.93 10.44 4.03
N VAL A 56 -3.69 10.22 3.62
CA VAL A 56 -3.18 10.64 2.32
C VAL A 56 -3.23 9.48 1.34
N LEU A 57 -3.90 9.68 0.22
CA LEU A 57 -3.91 8.70 -0.86
C LEU A 57 -2.60 8.85 -1.64
N LEU A 58 -1.77 7.81 -1.59
CA LEU A 58 -0.47 7.82 -2.26
C LEU A 58 -0.56 7.39 -3.71
N ALA A 59 -1.29 6.32 -3.98
CA ALA A 59 -1.33 5.72 -5.30
C ALA A 59 -2.47 4.71 -5.38
N THR A 60 -2.71 4.20 -6.58
CA THR A 60 -3.63 3.09 -6.81
C THR A 60 -2.95 2.04 -7.67
N PHE A 61 -3.42 0.81 -7.59
CA PHE A 61 -2.94 -0.25 -8.48
C PHE A 61 -4.07 -1.24 -8.76
N ASP A 62 -3.93 -1.94 -9.89
CA ASP A 62 -4.87 -2.99 -10.29
C ASP A 62 -4.22 -4.34 -10.05
N GLU A 63 -4.94 -5.25 -9.38
CA GLU A 63 -4.39 -6.57 -9.07
C GLU A 63 -4.23 -7.47 -10.30
N ARG A 64 -4.73 -7.05 -11.45
CA ARG A 64 -4.58 -7.81 -12.69
C ARG A 64 -3.24 -7.59 -13.36
N ASP A 65 -2.70 -6.38 -13.30
CA ASP A 65 -1.42 -6.05 -13.93
C ASP A 65 -0.37 -5.57 -12.95
N TYR A 66 -0.76 -5.26 -11.72
CA TYR A 66 0.13 -4.80 -10.65
C TYR A 66 0.90 -3.53 -11.02
N ILE A 67 0.31 -2.67 -11.84
CA ILE A 67 0.89 -1.38 -12.20
C ILE A 67 0.41 -0.33 -11.21
N ILE A 68 1.35 0.32 -10.55
CA ILE A 68 1.05 1.35 -9.56
C ILE A 68 1.05 2.71 -10.26
N SER A 69 -0.05 3.43 -10.09
CA SER A 69 -0.23 4.77 -10.65
C SER A 69 -0.40 5.75 -9.49
N GLY A 70 0.42 6.76 -9.46
CA GLY A 70 0.40 7.75 -8.38
C GLY A 70 -0.34 9.03 -8.68
#